data_4c155bca7a20226c8e1590d1a8bfbb1f
#
_entry.id   4c155bca7a20226c8e1590d1a8bfbb1f
#
_cell.length_a   1.000
_cell.length_b   1.000
_cell.length_c   1.000
_cell.angle_alpha   90.00
_cell.angle_beta   90.00
_cell.angle_gamma   90.00
#
_symmetry.space_group_name_H-M   'P 1'
#
loop_
_entity.id
_entity.type
_entity.pdbx_description
1 polymer ?
#
loop_
_entity_poly.entity_id
_entity_poly.type
_entity_poly.pdbx_seq_one_letter_code
_entity_poly.pdbx_strand_id
1 'polypeptide(L)'
;VNLDEWADPVVGDYRLVPTADDEGNLVWHLVQSWMISGRDGAVPRRYQTWVDVHSGEVLMRVNEVKHIDGRWSVPAMEGKPERVVRRMGIDRPAMVVISGSIQSEVHEMYPFEDPADFTMPHLQLPFNGETIYTDADGGFTSNTTGPQFINVGLQGLWSTVYTDGVTPSTGVNFEDGYNIVSINELGNLKERSAYRSVSQIHEHMKAYMPGFTDLDFSLTTNIDIEGECNAFYNGISINFFDMAGGCNPTSLIADVVWHEYGHGINGYFYSSLCANFNNGAMGEGYADLWAMSLGDIAEIGKGFYTDNNDGIRRYDQEPKVYPEDLVGEVHADGEIICGAWYDTHLLLG
;
A
#
# COMPACT_ATOMS: atom_id res chain seq x y z
N VAL A 1 -6.20 -7.44 30.81
CA VAL A 1 -6.38 -7.69 29.36
C VAL A 1 -7.59 -8.57 29.23
N ASN A 2 -8.60 -8.11 28.48
CA ASN A 2 -9.77 -8.94 28.18
C ASN A 2 -9.36 -9.88 27.04
N LEU A 3 -9.25 -11.18 27.32
CA LEU A 3 -8.80 -12.17 26.33
C LEU A 3 -9.84 -12.42 25.22
N ASP A 4 -11.09 -12.01 25.42
CA ASP A 4 -12.19 -12.19 24.45
C ASP A 4 -12.05 -11.25 23.22
N GLU A 5 -11.11 -10.29 23.26
CA GLU A 5 -10.84 -9.34 22.19
C GLU A 5 -9.63 -9.76 21.31
N TRP A 6 -9.02 -10.91 21.59
CA TRP A 6 -7.86 -11.41 20.85
C TRP A 6 -8.22 -12.64 20.01
N ALA A 7 -7.80 -12.62 18.75
CA ALA A 7 -7.94 -13.77 17.86
C ALA A 7 -6.96 -14.88 18.26
N ASP A 8 -7.27 -16.12 17.86
CA ASP A 8 -6.34 -17.23 18.01
C ASP A 8 -5.04 -16.92 17.27
N PRO A 9 -3.86 -17.15 17.89
CA PRO A 9 -2.59 -16.88 17.26
C PRO A 9 -2.38 -17.71 15.98
N VAL A 10 -1.92 -17.07 14.92
CA VAL A 10 -1.51 -17.75 13.69
C VAL A 10 -0.05 -18.16 13.82
N VAL A 11 0.20 -19.45 13.70
CA VAL A 11 1.54 -20.03 13.78
C VAL A 11 2.23 -19.90 12.43
N GLY A 12 3.43 -19.33 12.43
CA GLY A 12 4.27 -19.21 11.26
C GLY A 12 5.43 -20.21 11.25
N ASP A 13 6.41 -19.93 10.38
CA ASP A 13 7.54 -20.81 10.11
C ASP A 13 8.58 -20.82 11.24
N TYR A 14 9.42 -21.87 11.23
CA TYR A 14 10.61 -21.97 12.04
C TYR A 14 11.77 -21.21 11.38
N ARG A 15 12.56 -20.51 12.21
CA ARG A 15 13.75 -19.78 11.76
C ARG A 15 14.88 -19.90 12.77
N LEU A 16 16.11 -19.74 12.29
CA LEU A 16 17.28 -19.55 13.15
C LEU A 16 17.54 -18.05 13.32
N VAL A 17 17.53 -17.59 14.54
CA VAL A 17 17.75 -16.17 14.88
C VAL A 17 18.97 -16.07 15.78
N PRO A 18 19.97 -15.23 15.46
CA PRO A 18 21.10 -14.98 16.34
C PRO A 18 20.74 -13.93 17.39
N THR A 19 21.17 -14.15 18.62
CA THR A 19 21.24 -13.15 19.69
C THR A 19 22.67 -13.02 20.17
N ALA A 20 22.99 -11.97 20.93
CA ALA A 20 24.25 -11.86 21.60
C ALA A 20 24.08 -12.28 23.07
N ASP A 21 25.02 -13.07 23.63
CA ASP A 21 25.10 -13.32 25.05
C ASP A 21 25.74 -12.12 25.81
N ASP A 22 25.82 -12.20 27.12
CA ASP A 22 26.35 -11.13 27.95
C ASP A 22 27.85 -10.83 27.67
N GLU A 23 28.54 -11.75 26.98
CA GLU A 23 29.94 -11.65 26.55
C GLU A 23 30.06 -11.15 25.10
N GLY A 24 28.93 -10.96 24.39
CA GLY A 24 28.89 -10.52 23.00
C GLY A 24 29.09 -11.62 21.97
N ASN A 25 29.06 -12.90 22.36
CA ASN A 25 29.13 -14.01 21.41
C ASN A 25 27.76 -14.27 20.79
N LEU A 26 27.75 -14.70 19.52
CA LEU A 26 26.51 -15.07 18.85
C LEU A 26 25.97 -16.41 19.33
N VAL A 27 24.75 -16.40 19.84
CA VAL A 27 23.98 -17.59 20.21
C VAL A 27 22.84 -17.74 19.20
N TRP A 28 22.71 -18.92 18.60
CA TRP A 28 21.69 -19.24 17.64
C TRP A 28 20.50 -19.92 18.30
N HIS A 29 19.30 -19.35 18.08
CA HIS A 29 18.04 -19.86 18.58
C HIS A 29 17.18 -20.39 17.44
N LEU A 30 16.63 -21.58 17.60
CA LEU A 30 15.54 -22.04 16.74
C LEU A 30 14.26 -21.42 17.27
N VAL A 31 13.64 -20.54 16.51
CA VAL A 31 12.41 -19.85 16.90
C VAL A 31 11.25 -20.25 15.99
N GLN A 32 10.05 -20.20 16.55
CA GLN A 32 8.81 -20.25 15.80
C GLN A 32 8.16 -18.87 15.85
N SER A 33 7.73 -18.37 14.69
CA SER A 33 7.01 -17.12 14.62
C SER A 33 5.52 -17.30 14.91
N TRP A 34 4.92 -16.31 15.56
CA TRP A 34 3.52 -16.26 15.93
C TRP A 34 2.96 -14.89 15.59
N MET A 35 1.87 -14.83 14.84
CA MET A 35 1.12 -13.60 14.63
C MET A 35 -0.02 -13.54 15.65
N ILE A 36 -0.02 -12.53 16.51
CA ILE A 36 -1.01 -12.32 17.55
C ILE A 36 -1.76 -11.04 17.23
N SER A 37 -3.06 -11.13 16.97
CA SER A 37 -3.91 -10.01 16.62
C SER A 37 -5.05 -9.85 17.61
N GLY A 38 -5.41 -8.61 17.92
CA GLY A 38 -6.51 -8.32 18.86
C GLY A 38 -6.70 -6.84 19.09
N ARG A 39 -7.42 -6.50 20.15
CA ARG A 39 -7.67 -5.11 20.55
C ARG A 39 -7.29 -4.88 21.99
N ASP A 40 -6.86 -3.68 22.30
CA ASP A 40 -6.65 -3.16 23.64
C ASP A 40 -7.58 -1.93 23.79
N GLY A 41 -8.80 -2.21 24.26
CA GLY A 41 -9.91 -1.27 24.17
C GLY A 41 -10.29 -1.02 22.71
N ALA A 42 -10.40 0.27 22.34
CA ALA A 42 -10.63 0.62 20.97
C ALA A 42 -9.34 0.46 20.09
N VAL A 43 -8.10 0.19 20.63
CA VAL A 43 -6.81 0.15 19.92
C VAL A 43 -6.52 -1.25 19.35
N PRO A 44 -6.52 -1.49 18.02
CA PRO A 44 -6.05 -2.76 17.47
C PRO A 44 -4.58 -2.95 17.72
N ARG A 45 -4.22 -4.19 17.88
CA ARG A 45 -2.87 -4.64 18.10
C ARG A 45 -2.59 -5.81 17.18
N ARG A 46 -1.44 -5.80 16.56
CA ARG A 46 -0.94 -6.92 15.78
C ARG A 46 0.54 -7.06 16.05
N TYR A 47 0.91 -8.21 16.63
CA TYR A 47 2.28 -8.48 17.00
C TYR A 47 2.79 -9.68 16.24
N GLN A 48 3.92 -9.54 15.56
CA GLN A 48 4.74 -10.67 15.19
C GLN A 48 5.66 -10.99 16.38
N THR A 49 5.62 -12.23 16.84
CA THR A 49 6.34 -12.67 18.03
C THR A 49 7.18 -13.89 17.69
N TRP A 50 8.45 -13.92 18.07
CA TRP A 50 9.34 -15.05 17.87
C TRP A 50 9.62 -15.68 19.22
N VAL A 51 9.32 -16.96 19.32
CA VAL A 51 9.43 -17.75 20.55
C VAL A 51 10.50 -18.83 20.34
N ASP A 52 11.48 -18.88 21.21
CA ASP A 52 12.46 -19.95 21.19
C ASP A 52 11.77 -21.30 21.46
N VAL A 53 12.00 -22.26 20.57
CA VAL A 53 11.30 -23.56 20.58
C VAL A 53 11.71 -24.40 21.79
N HIS A 54 12.90 -24.20 22.34
CA HIS A 54 13.44 -25.03 23.45
C HIS A 54 13.10 -24.43 24.82
N SER A 55 13.22 -23.09 24.94
CA SER A 55 12.99 -22.42 26.23
C SER A 55 11.55 -21.90 26.38
N GLY A 56 10.84 -21.68 25.28
CA GLY A 56 9.56 -20.98 25.27
C GLY A 56 9.67 -19.48 25.53
N GLU A 57 10.89 -18.95 25.53
CA GLU A 57 11.15 -17.53 25.73
C GLU A 57 10.77 -16.71 24.49
N VAL A 58 10.16 -15.55 24.69
CA VAL A 58 9.92 -14.58 23.64
C VAL A 58 11.22 -13.80 23.40
N LEU A 59 11.90 -14.08 22.30
CA LEU A 59 13.15 -13.41 21.96
C LEU A 59 12.90 -12.06 21.30
N MET A 60 11.81 -11.93 20.56
CA MET A 60 11.46 -10.68 19.87
C MET A 60 9.96 -10.57 19.72
N ARG A 61 9.47 -9.33 19.80
CA ARG A 61 8.08 -8.98 19.49
C ARG A 61 8.05 -7.64 18.78
N VAL A 62 7.44 -7.58 17.62
CA VAL A 62 7.27 -6.37 16.81
C VAL A 62 5.79 -6.04 16.71
N ASN A 63 5.44 -4.78 16.89
CA ASN A 63 4.10 -4.28 16.57
C ASN A 63 4.03 -4.02 15.07
N GLU A 64 3.18 -4.77 14.37
CA GLU A 64 2.99 -4.67 12.92
C GLU A 64 1.99 -3.55 12.53
N VAL A 65 1.37 -2.89 13.49
CA VAL A 65 0.51 -1.74 13.23
C VAL A 65 1.37 -0.49 13.10
N LYS A 66 1.39 0.09 11.92
CA LYS A 66 2.08 1.36 11.61
C LYS A 66 1.04 2.45 11.36
N HIS A 67 1.34 3.67 11.74
CA HIS A 67 0.43 4.81 11.64
C HIS A 67 1.18 6.03 11.16
N ILE A 68 0.52 6.92 10.43
CA ILE A 68 1.11 8.19 10.03
C ILE A 68 1.15 9.21 11.20
N ASP A 69 0.25 9.04 12.18
CA ASP A 69 0.20 9.85 13.42
C ASP A 69 -0.17 9.04 14.70
N GLY A 70 -0.08 7.73 14.67
CA GLY A 70 -0.14 6.89 15.87
C GLY A 70 -1.46 6.20 16.21
N ARG A 71 -2.47 6.03 15.32
CA ARG A 71 -3.71 5.30 15.69
C ARG A 71 -4.38 4.49 14.57
N TRP A 72 -4.67 3.20 14.82
CA TRP A 72 -5.73 2.23 14.38
C TRP A 72 -5.63 1.38 13.09
N SER A 73 -6.12 0.12 13.16
CA SER A 73 -6.15 -0.91 12.10
C SER A 73 -7.41 -1.78 12.06
N VAL A 74 -7.73 -2.39 10.92
CA VAL A 74 -8.82 -3.35 10.70
C VAL A 74 -8.31 -4.63 9.98
N PRO A 75 -8.87 -5.86 10.20
CA PRO A 75 -8.31 -7.14 9.75
C PRO A 75 -8.68 -7.54 8.31
N ALA A 76 -7.80 -8.35 7.68
CA ALA A 76 -7.87 -8.84 6.31
C ALA A 76 -8.54 -10.20 6.13
N MET A 77 -8.97 -10.50 4.88
CA MET A 77 -9.36 -11.85 4.43
C MET A 77 -8.38 -12.38 3.37
N GLU A 78 -8.18 -13.72 3.39
CA GLU A 78 -7.23 -14.44 2.54
C GLU A 78 -7.81 -14.91 1.19
N GLY A 79 -6.96 -15.01 0.14
CA GLY A 79 -7.20 -15.79 -1.05
C GLY A 79 -6.27 -15.48 -2.22
N LYS A 80 -5.42 -16.43 -2.63
CA LYS A 80 -4.58 -16.35 -3.83
C LYS A 80 -5.30 -16.89 -5.07
N PRO A 81 -5.16 -16.29 -6.27
CA PRO A 81 -5.64 -16.90 -7.51
C PRO A 81 -4.55 -17.72 -8.23
N GLU A 82 -4.94 -18.90 -8.71
CA GLU A 82 -4.11 -19.76 -9.59
C GLU A 82 -4.29 -19.41 -11.08
N ARG A 83 -3.19 -19.51 -11.81
CA ARG A 83 -3.10 -19.21 -13.25
C ARG A 83 -3.19 -20.49 -14.08
N VAL A 84 -4.17 -20.57 -14.99
CA VAL A 84 -4.26 -21.66 -15.98
C VAL A 84 -4.18 -21.11 -17.39
N VAL A 85 -3.19 -21.61 -18.16
CA VAL A 85 -3.02 -21.30 -19.60
C VAL A 85 -3.40 -22.53 -20.42
N ARG A 86 -4.34 -22.41 -21.35
CA ARG A 86 -4.56 -23.40 -22.42
C ARG A 86 -4.55 -22.73 -23.81
N ARG A 87 -3.73 -23.26 -24.71
CA ARG A 87 -3.76 -22.94 -26.15
C ARG A 87 -4.61 -23.98 -26.89
N MET A 88 -5.49 -23.52 -27.75
CA MET A 88 -6.01 -24.31 -28.89
C MET A 88 -6.13 -23.38 -30.10
N GLY A 89 -5.53 -23.78 -31.22
CA GLY A 89 -5.67 -23.10 -32.50
C GLY A 89 -6.87 -23.60 -33.28
N ILE A 90 -7.64 -22.68 -33.82
CA ILE A 90 -8.62 -22.90 -34.91
C ILE A 90 -8.62 -21.64 -35.75
N ASP A 91 -8.42 -21.79 -37.06
CA ASP A 91 -8.61 -20.71 -38.05
C ASP A 91 -10.02 -20.20 -37.97
N ARG A 92 -10.22 -18.93 -37.59
CA ARG A 92 -11.48 -18.20 -37.63
C ARG A 92 -11.32 -16.96 -38.51
N PRO A 93 -12.38 -16.45 -39.16
CA PRO A 93 -12.35 -15.13 -39.78
C PRO A 93 -11.89 -14.12 -38.74
N ALA A 94 -11.14 -13.09 -39.16
CA ALA A 94 -10.60 -12.08 -38.25
C ALA A 94 -11.74 -11.52 -37.38
N MET A 95 -11.85 -12.01 -36.17
CA MET A 95 -12.82 -11.52 -35.20
C MET A 95 -12.26 -10.20 -34.68
N VAL A 96 -13.08 -9.17 -34.67
CA VAL A 96 -12.72 -7.89 -34.08
C VAL A 96 -12.85 -8.07 -32.58
N VAL A 97 -11.70 -8.13 -31.89
CA VAL A 97 -11.64 -8.26 -30.43
C VAL A 97 -11.95 -6.91 -29.77
N ILE A 98 -12.45 -6.97 -28.55
CA ILE A 98 -12.63 -5.79 -27.73
C ILE A 98 -11.26 -5.37 -27.19
N SER A 99 -10.88 -4.11 -27.45
CA SER A 99 -9.65 -3.49 -26.94
C SER A 99 -9.93 -2.04 -26.56
N GLY A 100 -8.98 -1.37 -25.91
CA GLY A 100 -9.18 0.05 -25.59
C GLY A 100 -8.32 0.54 -24.45
N SER A 101 -8.78 1.62 -23.82
CA SER A 101 -8.20 2.17 -22.59
C SER A 101 -9.29 2.57 -21.61
N ILE A 102 -8.98 2.42 -20.32
CA ILE A 102 -9.83 2.85 -19.21
C ILE A 102 -9.22 4.10 -18.60
N GLN A 103 -10.04 5.11 -18.38
CA GLN A 103 -9.65 6.36 -17.73
C GLN A 103 -10.67 6.80 -16.69
N SER A 104 -10.26 7.65 -15.77
CA SER A 104 -11.13 8.24 -14.75
C SER A 104 -10.59 9.57 -14.26
N GLU A 105 -11.49 10.46 -13.83
CA GLU A 105 -11.12 11.62 -13.05
C GLU A 105 -10.56 11.19 -11.69
N VAL A 106 -9.37 11.70 -11.36
CA VAL A 106 -8.69 11.54 -10.07
C VAL A 106 -7.93 12.83 -9.74
N HIS A 107 -7.61 13.06 -8.46
CA HIS A 107 -6.55 14.01 -8.11
C HIS A 107 -5.20 13.40 -8.49
N GLU A 108 -4.35 14.18 -9.16
CA GLU A 108 -3.02 13.70 -9.53
C GLU A 108 -2.15 13.54 -8.28
N MET A 109 -2.09 14.59 -7.46
CA MET A 109 -1.26 14.63 -6.26
C MET A 109 -2.03 15.06 -5.01
N TYR A 110 -2.82 16.14 -5.08
CA TYR A 110 -3.33 16.82 -3.89
C TYR A 110 -4.80 17.22 -4.00
N PRO A 111 -5.53 17.28 -2.87
CA PRO A 111 -6.97 17.56 -2.85
C PRO A 111 -7.35 18.99 -3.26
N PHE A 112 -6.41 19.93 -3.31
CA PHE A 112 -6.64 21.31 -3.71
C PHE A 112 -6.42 21.55 -5.22
N GLU A 113 -5.96 20.53 -5.94
CA GLU A 113 -5.86 20.55 -7.40
C GLU A 113 -7.19 20.17 -8.04
N ASP A 114 -7.45 20.67 -9.24
CA ASP A 114 -8.63 20.22 -9.99
C ASP A 114 -8.44 18.75 -10.42
N PRO A 115 -9.45 17.89 -10.25
CA PRO A 115 -9.38 16.53 -10.78
C PRO A 115 -9.24 16.53 -12.30
N ALA A 116 -8.52 15.57 -12.83
CA ALA A 116 -8.33 15.38 -14.26
C ALA A 116 -8.43 13.91 -14.67
N ASP A 117 -8.69 13.66 -15.95
CA ASP A 117 -8.77 12.33 -16.52
C ASP A 117 -7.37 11.71 -16.61
N PHE A 118 -7.19 10.59 -15.93
CA PHE A 118 -6.00 9.74 -16.03
C PHE A 118 -6.37 8.31 -16.34
N THR A 119 -5.45 7.60 -16.95
CA THR A 119 -5.59 6.17 -17.18
C THR A 119 -5.59 5.38 -15.88
N MET A 120 -6.35 4.27 -15.86
CA MET A 120 -6.50 3.39 -14.70
C MET A 120 -5.69 2.11 -14.92
N PRO A 121 -4.45 2.07 -14.39
CA PRO A 121 -3.55 0.94 -14.60
C PRO A 121 -3.97 -0.30 -13.80
N HIS A 122 -3.68 -1.48 -14.36
CA HIS A 122 -3.84 -2.79 -13.73
C HIS A 122 -5.25 -3.12 -13.24
N LEU A 123 -6.27 -2.40 -13.75
CA LEU A 123 -7.66 -2.60 -13.39
C LEU A 123 -8.18 -3.93 -13.96
N GLN A 124 -8.89 -4.68 -13.13
CA GLN A 124 -9.47 -5.96 -13.51
C GLN A 124 -10.72 -5.77 -14.38
N LEU A 125 -10.74 -6.43 -15.53
CA LEU A 125 -11.87 -6.44 -16.47
C LEU A 125 -12.38 -7.87 -16.64
N PRO A 126 -13.52 -8.24 -16.00
CA PRO A 126 -14.06 -9.60 -16.04
C PRO A 126 -14.95 -9.81 -17.26
N PHE A 127 -14.36 -9.91 -18.46
CA PHE A 127 -15.09 -10.25 -19.67
C PHE A 127 -15.64 -11.67 -19.61
N ASN A 128 -16.68 -11.94 -20.41
CA ASN A 128 -17.30 -13.26 -20.45
C ASN A 128 -16.30 -14.34 -20.92
N GLY A 129 -15.98 -15.23 -20.01
CA GLY A 129 -15.04 -16.35 -20.25
C GLY A 129 -13.58 -16.04 -20.04
N GLU A 130 -13.19 -14.79 -19.72
CA GLU A 130 -11.83 -14.41 -19.36
C GLU A 130 -11.80 -13.25 -18.36
N THR A 131 -10.75 -13.18 -17.58
CA THR A 131 -10.42 -12.01 -16.76
C THR A 131 -9.08 -11.46 -17.24
N ILE A 132 -9.07 -10.20 -17.65
CA ILE A 132 -7.86 -9.49 -18.06
C ILE A 132 -7.64 -8.28 -17.15
N TYR A 133 -6.46 -7.67 -17.26
CA TYR A 133 -6.12 -6.45 -16.55
C TYR A 133 -5.66 -5.40 -17.55
N THR A 134 -5.95 -4.14 -17.27
CA THR A 134 -5.32 -3.06 -18.01
C THR A 134 -3.80 -3.09 -17.78
N ASP A 135 -3.04 -2.63 -18.75
CA ASP A 135 -1.59 -2.45 -18.60
C ASP A 135 -1.25 -1.19 -17.77
N ALA A 136 0.03 -0.86 -17.64
CA ALA A 136 0.50 0.31 -16.89
C ALA A 136 -0.04 1.64 -17.46
N ASP A 137 -0.39 1.67 -18.73
CA ASP A 137 -0.95 2.83 -19.43
C ASP A 137 -2.50 2.81 -19.48
N GLY A 138 -3.12 1.89 -18.75
CA GLY A 138 -4.58 1.71 -18.73
C GLY A 138 -5.17 1.07 -19.99
N GLY A 139 -4.31 0.58 -20.89
CA GLY A 139 -4.70 -0.12 -22.11
C GLY A 139 -5.10 -1.56 -21.86
N PHE A 140 -5.94 -2.14 -22.74
CA PHE A 140 -6.31 -3.55 -22.65
C PHE A 140 -6.63 -4.14 -24.03
N THR A 141 -6.48 -5.45 -24.15
CA THR A 141 -6.94 -6.25 -25.28
C THR A 141 -7.49 -7.58 -24.76
N SER A 142 -8.76 -7.86 -25.07
CA SER A 142 -9.42 -9.12 -24.73
C SER A 142 -9.34 -10.13 -25.87
N ASN A 143 -9.68 -11.39 -25.62
CA ASN A 143 -9.96 -12.38 -26.66
C ASN A 143 -11.46 -12.48 -26.97
N THR A 144 -12.28 -11.68 -26.31
CA THR A 144 -13.73 -11.67 -26.43
C THR A 144 -14.17 -10.82 -27.62
N THR A 145 -15.22 -11.23 -28.27
CA THR A 145 -15.84 -10.54 -29.41
C THR A 145 -17.33 -10.37 -29.18
N GLY A 146 -17.93 -9.41 -29.88
CA GLY A 146 -19.30 -8.99 -29.68
C GLY A 146 -19.44 -8.06 -28.46
N PRO A 147 -20.44 -7.17 -28.48
CA PRO A 147 -20.68 -6.24 -27.39
C PRO A 147 -20.81 -6.95 -26.05
N GLN A 148 -20.13 -6.41 -25.02
CA GLN A 148 -20.15 -6.95 -23.67
C GLN A 148 -20.61 -5.90 -22.67
N PHE A 149 -21.46 -6.33 -21.74
CA PHE A 149 -21.74 -5.57 -20.52
C PHE A 149 -21.07 -6.30 -19.36
N ILE A 150 -20.11 -5.64 -18.69
CA ILE A 150 -19.42 -6.21 -17.54
C ILE A 150 -19.54 -5.29 -16.33
N ASN A 151 -19.47 -5.86 -15.14
CA ASN A 151 -19.38 -5.10 -13.90
C ASN A 151 -17.91 -4.93 -13.53
N VAL A 152 -17.43 -3.68 -13.59
CA VAL A 152 -16.05 -3.31 -13.26
C VAL A 152 -16.01 -2.84 -11.80
N GLY A 153 -15.13 -3.41 -11.01
CA GLY A 153 -14.87 -2.99 -9.63
C GLY A 153 -13.55 -2.25 -9.49
N LEU A 154 -13.40 -1.42 -8.45
CA LEU A 154 -12.10 -0.82 -8.09
C LEU A 154 -11.19 -1.87 -7.45
N GLN A 155 -10.81 -2.83 -8.25
CA GLN A 155 -9.88 -3.90 -7.90
C GLN A 155 -8.97 -4.21 -9.09
N GLY A 156 -7.73 -4.60 -8.79
CA GLY A 156 -6.75 -4.89 -9.81
C GLY A 156 -5.58 -5.72 -9.30
N LEU A 157 -4.48 -5.69 -10.05
CA LEU A 157 -3.29 -6.47 -9.67
C LEU A 157 -2.71 -6.03 -8.33
N TRP A 158 -2.70 -4.73 -8.04
CA TRP A 158 -1.93 -4.16 -6.92
C TRP A 158 -2.81 -3.58 -5.81
N SER A 159 -4.09 -3.35 -6.06
CA SER A 159 -5.03 -2.80 -5.09
C SER A 159 -6.43 -3.37 -5.26
N THR A 160 -7.10 -3.56 -4.12
CA THR A 160 -8.57 -3.67 -4.02
C THR A 160 -9.04 -2.64 -3.03
N VAL A 161 -9.86 -1.70 -3.49
CA VAL A 161 -10.39 -0.61 -2.68
C VAL A 161 -11.67 -1.05 -1.98
N TYR A 162 -11.78 -0.68 -0.71
CA TYR A 162 -12.96 -0.92 0.12
C TYR A 162 -13.40 0.37 0.80
N THR A 163 -14.70 0.66 0.73
CA THR A 163 -15.39 1.63 1.56
C THR A 163 -16.50 0.91 2.31
N ASP A 164 -16.53 1.00 3.63
CA ASP A 164 -17.46 0.23 4.48
C ASP A 164 -17.47 -1.28 4.21
N GLY A 165 -16.31 -1.85 3.84
CA GLY A 165 -16.15 -3.27 3.53
C GLY A 165 -16.70 -3.68 2.16
N VAL A 166 -17.08 -2.75 1.30
CA VAL A 166 -17.60 -2.98 -0.04
C VAL A 166 -16.65 -2.42 -1.07
N THR A 167 -16.32 -3.20 -2.10
CA THR A 167 -15.59 -2.71 -3.28
C THR A 167 -16.55 -1.98 -4.21
N PRO A 168 -16.31 -0.68 -4.51
CA PRO A 168 -17.13 0.06 -5.48
C PRO A 168 -17.11 -0.62 -6.84
N SER A 169 -18.26 -0.67 -7.50
CA SER A 169 -18.37 -1.26 -8.83
C SER A 169 -19.43 -0.57 -9.69
N THR A 170 -19.23 -0.59 -11.01
CA THR A 170 -20.18 -0.03 -11.99
C THR A 170 -20.29 -0.91 -13.24
N GLY A 171 -21.45 -0.87 -13.87
CA GLY A 171 -21.67 -1.56 -15.14
C GLY A 171 -21.11 -0.77 -16.32
N VAL A 172 -20.32 -1.42 -17.17
CA VAL A 172 -19.69 -0.81 -18.35
C VAL A 172 -20.03 -1.60 -19.60
N ASN A 173 -20.41 -0.87 -20.66
CA ASN A 173 -20.62 -1.44 -21.99
C ASN A 173 -19.34 -1.32 -22.83
N PHE A 174 -18.98 -2.41 -23.50
CA PHE A 174 -17.88 -2.47 -24.46
C PHE A 174 -18.42 -2.94 -25.82
N GLU A 175 -17.97 -2.29 -26.87
CA GLU A 175 -18.28 -2.62 -28.26
C GLU A 175 -17.09 -3.36 -28.90
N ASP A 176 -17.35 -4.02 -30.03
CA ASP A 176 -16.30 -4.57 -30.86
C ASP A 176 -15.31 -3.50 -31.30
N GLY A 177 -14.02 -3.81 -31.23
CA GLY A 177 -12.94 -2.91 -31.59
C GLY A 177 -12.43 -2.08 -30.42
N TYR A 178 -11.94 -0.87 -30.72
CA TYR A 178 -11.25 -0.03 -29.76
C TYR A 178 -12.22 0.87 -28.99
N ASN A 179 -12.16 0.79 -27.66
CA ASN A 179 -12.99 1.52 -26.72
C ASN A 179 -12.17 2.53 -25.92
N ILE A 180 -12.64 3.74 -25.74
CA ILE A 180 -12.15 4.68 -24.72
C ILE A 180 -13.27 4.79 -23.68
N VAL A 181 -13.01 4.32 -22.48
CA VAL A 181 -14.02 4.19 -21.43
C VAL A 181 -13.66 5.05 -20.23
N SER A 182 -14.54 6.00 -19.90
CA SER A 182 -14.48 6.71 -18.63
C SER A 182 -15.29 5.95 -17.58
N ILE A 183 -14.71 5.77 -16.40
CA ILE A 183 -15.33 5.11 -15.24
C ILE A 183 -15.57 6.08 -14.08
N ASN A 184 -15.88 7.35 -14.37
CA ASN A 184 -16.11 8.37 -13.33
C ASN A 184 -17.27 8.03 -12.39
N GLU A 185 -18.21 7.18 -12.84
CA GLU A 185 -19.29 6.64 -12.01
C GLU A 185 -18.87 5.46 -11.12
N LEU A 186 -17.62 4.99 -11.23
CA LEU A 186 -17.07 3.92 -10.41
C LEU A 186 -16.60 4.48 -9.06
N GLY A 187 -17.43 4.32 -8.03
CA GLY A 187 -17.15 4.89 -6.72
C GLY A 187 -17.04 6.41 -6.72
N ASN A 188 -16.35 6.95 -5.76
CA ASN A 188 -16.09 8.38 -5.61
C ASN A 188 -14.62 8.74 -5.96
N LEU A 189 -14.32 10.03 -5.95
CA LEU A 189 -13.01 10.56 -6.30
C LEU A 189 -11.89 10.05 -5.36
N LYS A 190 -12.18 9.91 -4.07
CA LYS A 190 -11.25 9.41 -3.04
C LYS A 190 -10.77 7.99 -3.35
N GLU A 191 -11.73 7.13 -3.69
CA GLU A 191 -11.50 5.73 -4.00
C GLU A 191 -10.67 5.56 -5.27
N ARG A 192 -11.01 6.30 -6.33
CA ARG A 192 -10.31 6.24 -7.62
C ARG A 192 -8.89 6.80 -7.54
N SER A 193 -8.69 7.92 -6.81
CA SER A 193 -7.37 8.51 -6.59
C SER A 193 -6.47 7.56 -5.82
N ALA A 194 -6.94 6.97 -4.72
CA ALA A 194 -6.17 6.00 -3.95
C ALA A 194 -5.81 4.75 -4.77
N TYR A 195 -6.76 4.20 -5.55
CA TYR A 195 -6.50 3.06 -6.43
C TYR A 195 -5.33 3.33 -7.38
N ARG A 196 -5.37 4.49 -8.06
CA ARG A 196 -4.33 4.89 -9.01
C ARG A 196 -2.98 5.10 -8.31
N SER A 197 -2.98 5.79 -7.17
CA SER A 197 -1.75 6.06 -6.39
C SER A 197 -1.07 4.77 -5.91
N VAL A 198 -1.82 3.75 -5.49
CA VAL A 198 -1.26 2.43 -5.16
C VAL A 198 -0.62 1.78 -6.38
N SER A 199 -1.25 1.86 -7.55
CA SER A 199 -0.67 1.32 -8.78
C SER A 199 0.63 2.03 -9.15
N GLN A 200 0.70 3.34 -9.00
CA GLN A 200 1.89 4.14 -9.29
C GLN A 200 3.08 3.75 -8.40
N ILE A 201 2.87 3.68 -7.09
CA ILE A 201 3.97 3.34 -6.16
C ILE A 201 4.43 1.89 -6.31
N HIS A 202 3.53 0.96 -6.64
CA HIS A 202 3.91 -0.41 -6.95
C HIS A 202 4.81 -0.48 -8.20
N GLU A 203 4.42 0.17 -9.29
CA GLU A 203 5.24 0.24 -10.51
C GLU A 203 6.59 0.91 -10.26
N HIS A 204 6.62 1.97 -9.46
CA HIS A 204 7.86 2.62 -9.06
C HIS A 204 8.77 1.67 -8.28
N MET A 205 8.24 0.95 -7.31
CA MET A 205 8.98 -0.10 -6.60
C MET A 205 9.56 -1.15 -7.59
N LYS A 206 8.74 -1.61 -8.55
CA LYS A 206 9.17 -2.60 -9.55
C LYS A 206 10.27 -2.06 -10.47
N ALA A 207 10.32 -0.76 -10.75
CA ALA A 207 11.38 -0.15 -11.53
C ALA A 207 12.76 -0.29 -10.85
N TYR A 208 12.81 -0.19 -9.52
CA TYR A 208 14.05 -0.37 -8.74
C TYR A 208 14.31 -1.81 -8.33
N MET A 209 13.25 -2.57 -8.06
CA MET A 209 13.33 -3.94 -7.54
C MET A 209 12.52 -4.93 -8.40
N PRO A 210 12.85 -5.12 -9.68
CA PRO A 210 12.05 -5.95 -10.59
C PRO A 210 11.93 -7.42 -10.15
N GLY A 211 12.88 -7.92 -9.39
CA GLY A 211 12.89 -9.29 -8.85
C GLY A 211 12.16 -9.44 -7.51
N PHE A 212 11.73 -8.36 -6.89
CA PHE A 212 10.99 -8.41 -5.63
C PHE A 212 9.50 -8.68 -5.92
N THR A 213 9.00 -9.82 -5.42
CA THR A 213 7.64 -10.31 -5.73
C THR A 213 6.74 -10.47 -4.50
N ASP A 214 7.23 -10.16 -3.31
CA ASP A 214 6.49 -10.39 -2.06
C ASP A 214 5.29 -9.45 -1.90
N LEU A 215 5.26 -8.35 -2.66
CA LEU A 215 4.10 -7.44 -2.79
C LEU A 215 3.34 -7.58 -4.11
N ASP A 216 3.67 -8.55 -4.98
CA ASP A 216 2.96 -8.78 -6.25
C ASP A 216 1.58 -9.41 -5.99
N PHE A 217 0.74 -8.73 -5.24
CA PHE A 217 -0.64 -9.11 -4.95
C PHE A 217 -1.52 -7.86 -4.76
N SER A 218 -2.83 -8.05 -4.85
CA SER A 218 -3.81 -6.97 -4.63
C SER A 218 -3.88 -6.62 -3.14
N LEU A 219 -3.26 -5.51 -2.76
CA LEU A 219 -3.27 -5.02 -1.38
C LEU A 219 -4.64 -4.42 -1.04
N THR A 220 -5.16 -4.73 0.14
CA THR A 220 -6.38 -4.11 0.65
C THR A 220 -6.14 -2.63 0.94
N THR A 221 -6.96 -1.77 0.32
CA THR A 221 -6.94 -0.31 0.46
C THR A 221 -8.28 0.15 1.02
N ASN A 222 -8.32 0.48 2.30
CA ASN A 222 -9.55 0.91 2.98
C ASN A 222 -9.66 2.44 2.96
N ILE A 223 -10.82 2.93 2.52
CA ILE A 223 -11.13 4.35 2.36
C ILE A 223 -12.24 4.73 3.36
N ASP A 224 -12.29 6.00 3.71
CA ASP A 224 -13.33 6.57 4.60
C ASP A 224 -13.38 5.94 5.99
N ILE A 225 -12.18 5.63 6.53
CA ILE A 225 -12.07 5.18 7.92
C ILE A 225 -12.51 6.31 8.86
N GLU A 226 -13.36 5.99 9.82
CA GLU A 226 -13.76 6.95 10.87
C GLU A 226 -12.57 7.32 11.76
N GLY A 227 -12.35 8.61 11.94
CA GLY A 227 -11.27 9.17 12.75
C GLY A 227 -10.86 10.55 12.25
N GLU A 228 -9.77 11.09 12.78
CA GLU A 228 -9.30 12.43 12.45
C GLU A 228 -7.85 12.40 12.02
N CYS A 229 -7.51 13.08 10.90
CA CYS A 229 -6.17 13.46 10.54
C CYS A 229 -5.16 12.29 10.50
N ASN A 230 -5.48 11.16 9.86
CA ASN A 230 -4.60 10.00 9.82
C ASN A 230 -4.67 9.17 8.54
N ALA A 231 -3.62 8.41 8.29
CA ALA A 231 -3.57 7.21 7.48
C ALA A 231 -2.68 6.18 8.19
N PHE A 232 -2.72 4.91 7.82
CA PHE A 232 -1.85 3.92 8.43
C PHE A 232 -1.75 2.63 7.60
N TYR A 233 -0.56 2.01 7.64
CA TYR A 233 -0.32 0.63 7.25
C TYR A 233 -0.38 -0.30 8.46
N ASN A 234 -1.05 -1.45 8.34
CA ASN A 234 -1.24 -2.39 9.46
C ASN A 234 -0.58 -3.77 9.27
N GLY A 235 0.30 -3.89 8.28
CA GLY A 235 0.96 -5.15 7.92
C GLY A 235 0.24 -5.94 6.83
N ILE A 236 -1.01 -5.60 6.48
CA ILE A 236 -1.84 -6.31 5.49
C ILE A 236 -2.74 -5.40 4.68
N SER A 237 -2.93 -4.17 5.09
CA SER A 237 -3.73 -3.16 4.39
C SER A 237 -3.18 -1.76 4.64
N ILE A 238 -3.49 -0.85 3.72
CA ILE A 238 -3.35 0.58 3.89
C ILE A 238 -4.73 1.20 4.13
N ASN A 239 -4.80 2.20 4.98
CA ASN A 239 -6.05 2.67 5.57
C ASN A 239 -6.05 4.19 5.64
N PHE A 240 -7.10 4.83 5.10
CA PHE A 240 -7.18 6.27 4.91
C PHE A 240 -8.42 6.83 5.60
N PHE A 241 -8.23 7.85 6.43
CA PHE A 241 -9.31 8.51 7.14
C PHE A 241 -10.04 9.50 6.25
N ASP A 242 -11.33 9.64 6.49
CA ASP A 242 -12.17 10.63 5.83
C ASP A 242 -11.91 12.06 6.38
N MET A 243 -12.56 13.03 5.76
CA MET A 243 -12.50 14.44 6.18
C MET A 243 -13.01 14.59 7.61
N ALA A 244 -12.12 14.90 8.53
CA ALA A 244 -12.46 15.19 9.93
C ALA A 244 -11.33 15.97 10.61
N GLY A 245 -11.59 16.56 11.76
CA GLY A 245 -10.57 17.22 12.60
C GLY A 245 -9.79 18.36 11.94
N GLY A 246 -10.33 18.94 10.84
CA GLY A 246 -9.63 19.98 10.06
C GLY A 246 -8.68 19.42 9.01
N CYS A 247 -8.77 18.12 8.71
CA CYS A 247 -7.96 17.46 7.68
C CYS A 247 -8.80 17.06 6.46
N ASN A 248 -8.19 17.06 5.29
CA ASN A 248 -8.76 16.50 4.08
C ASN A 248 -8.73 14.96 4.13
N PRO A 249 -9.55 14.27 3.31
CA PRO A 249 -9.46 12.82 3.18
C PRO A 249 -8.04 12.43 2.74
N THR A 250 -7.36 11.62 3.55
CA THR A 250 -5.95 11.28 3.30
C THR A 250 -5.73 10.42 2.05
N SER A 251 -6.79 9.76 1.57
CA SER A 251 -6.81 9.02 0.30
C SER A 251 -6.74 9.90 -0.96
N LEU A 252 -6.95 11.22 -0.86
CA LEU A 252 -6.80 12.20 -1.93
C LEU A 252 -5.38 12.76 -2.05
N ILE A 253 -4.47 12.36 -1.16
CA ILE A 253 -3.11 12.87 -1.08
C ILE A 253 -2.17 11.75 -1.54
N ALA A 254 -1.71 11.83 -2.77
CA ALA A 254 -0.99 10.73 -3.40
C ALA A 254 0.28 10.33 -2.63
N ASP A 255 1.06 11.29 -2.16
CA ASP A 255 2.29 11.03 -1.40
C ASP A 255 2.01 10.39 -0.02
N VAL A 256 0.85 10.64 0.59
CA VAL A 256 0.40 9.90 1.78
C VAL A 256 0.06 8.45 1.43
N VAL A 257 -0.60 8.21 0.29
CA VAL A 257 -0.87 6.84 -0.18
C VAL A 257 0.44 6.10 -0.47
N TRP A 258 1.40 6.76 -1.09
CA TRP A 258 2.71 6.20 -1.38
C TRP A 258 3.52 5.91 -0.11
N HIS A 259 3.43 6.78 0.90
CA HIS A 259 4.04 6.59 2.22
C HIS A 259 3.50 5.32 2.91
N GLU A 260 2.18 5.16 2.96
CA GLU A 260 1.59 3.96 3.58
C GLU A 260 1.96 2.67 2.84
N TYR A 261 2.00 2.73 1.50
CA TYR A 261 2.49 1.62 0.70
C TYR A 261 3.99 1.37 0.93
N GLY A 262 4.78 2.43 1.13
CA GLY A 262 6.20 2.40 1.47
C GLY A 262 6.49 1.60 2.74
N HIS A 263 5.64 1.69 3.77
CA HIS A 263 5.73 0.80 4.93
C HIS A 263 5.58 -0.67 4.54
N GLY A 264 4.67 -0.98 3.61
CA GLY A 264 4.52 -2.33 3.06
C GLY A 264 5.79 -2.80 2.34
N ILE A 265 6.36 -1.96 1.48
CA ILE A 265 7.62 -2.27 0.77
C ILE A 265 8.71 -2.59 1.78
N ASN A 266 8.93 -1.72 2.76
CA ASN A 266 9.95 -1.92 3.78
C ASN A 266 9.69 -3.21 4.58
N GLY A 267 8.46 -3.41 5.04
CA GLY A 267 8.09 -4.58 5.85
C GLY A 267 8.32 -5.90 5.12
N TYR A 268 7.83 -6.03 3.90
CA TYR A 268 7.99 -7.26 3.10
C TYR A 268 9.43 -7.47 2.65
N PHE A 269 10.14 -6.40 2.24
CA PHE A 269 11.53 -6.50 1.81
C PHE A 269 12.43 -7.00 2.95
N TYR A 270 12.37 -6.39 4.12
CA TYR A 270 13.19 -6.82 5.26
C TYR A 270 12.78 -8.21 5.78
N SER A 271 11.48 -8.55 5.73
CA SER A 271 11.03 -9.90 6.07
C SER A 271 11.59 -10.96 5.12
N SER A 272 11.73 -10.65 3.82
CA SER A 272 12.35 -11.57 2.84
C SER A 272 13.83 -11.85 3.14
N LEU A 273 14.51 -10.91 3.80
CA LEU A 273 15.90 -11.05 4.26
C LEU A 273 16.01 -11.67 5.64
N CYS A 274 14.93 -12.22 6.21
CA CYS A 274 14.86 -12.68 7.59
C CYS A 274 15.23 -11.59 8.62
N ALA A 275 14.99 -10.34 8.30
CA ALA A 275 15.22 -9.17 9.12
C ALA A 275 13.90 -8.45 9.43
N ASN A 276 13.91 -7.58 10.43
CA ASN A 276 12.78 -6.73 10.76
C ASN A 276 13.22 -5.27 10.78
N PHE A 277 12.32 -4.41 10.33
CA PHE A 277 12.50 -2.98 10.46
C PHE A 277 12.06 -2.56 11.87
N ASN A 278 12.99 -2.68 12.84
CA ASN A 278 12.67 -2.49 14.27
C ASN A 278 12.75 -1.04 14.74
N ASN A 279 13.32 -0.14 13.96
CA ASN A 279 13.40 1.27 14.29
C ASN A 279 12.23 2.02 13.65
N GLY A 280 11.30 2.51 14.48
CA GLY A 280 10.13 3.24 14.02
C GLY A 280 10.47 4.48 13.21
N ALA A 281 11.45 5.28 13.68
CA ALA A 281 11.88 6.50 12.98
C ALA A 281 12.45 6.20 11.58
N MET A 282 13.31 5.19 11.47
CA MET A 282 13.76 4.75 10.14
C MET A 282 12.61 4.22 9.28
N GLY A 283 11.61 3.56 9.90
CA GLY A 283 10.42 3.10 9.20
C GLY A 283 9.65 4.24 8.56
N GLU A 284 9.43 5.33 9.28
CA GLU A 284 8.77 6.54 8.79
C GLU A 284 9.61 7.25 7.72
N GLY A 285 10.90 7.46 7.99
CA GLY A 285 11.78 8.15 7.04
C GLY A 285 11.95 7.39 5.72
N TYR A 286 11.98 6.07 5.72
CA TYR A 286 12.02 5.28 4.49
C TYR A 286 10.67 5.19 3.79
N ALA A 287 9.55 5.31 4.50
CA ALA A 287 8.24 5.42 3.88
C ALA A 287 8.10 6.77 3.14
N ASP A 288 8.56 7.86 3.75
CA ASP A 288 8.66 9.17 3.09
C ASP A 288 9.63 9.15 1.90
N LEU A 289 10.75 8.42 2.00
CA LEU A 289 11.69 8.28 0.88
C LEU A 289 11.03 7.66 -0.35
N TRP A 290 10.18 6.64 -0.19
CA TRP A 290 9.43 6.06 -1.30
C TRP A 290 8.50 7.09 -1.95
N ALA A 291 7.75 7.85 -1.14
CA ALA A 291 6.86 8.91 -1.62
C ALA A 291 7.63 10.03 -2.32
N MET A 292 8.72 10.50 -1.71
CA MET A 292 9.60 11.54 -2.24
C MET A 292 10.22 11.11 -3.59
N SER A 293 10.69 9.87 -3.68
CA SER A 293 11.36 9.39 -4.91
C SER A 293 10.41 9.20 -6.08
N LEU A 294 9.14 8.85 -5.84
CA LEU A 294 8.14 8.76 -6.89
C LEU A 294 7.66 10.14 -7.35
N GLY A 295 7.41 11.02 -6.40
CA GLY A 295 6.87 12.36 -6.68
C GLY A 295 7.92 13.38 -7.13
N ASP A 296 9.21 13.09 -6.95
CA ASP A 296 10.30 14.08 -7.08
C ASP A 296 10.00 15.34 -6.25
N ILE A 297 9.59 15.14 -5.00
CA ILE A 297 9.07 16.17 -4.09
C ILE A 297 9.92 16.30 -2.83
N ALA A 298 9.99 17.50 -2.29
CA ALA A 298 10.66 17.78 -1.02
C ALA A 298 9.70 17.87 0.18
N GLU A 299 8.41 17.87 -0.06
CA GLU A 299 7.38 18.15 0.93
C GLU A 299 6.30 17.08 0.87
N ILE A 300 6.06 16.41 1.98
CA ILE A 300 5.11 15.30 2.12
C ILE A 300 3.81 15.79 2.73
N GLY A 301 2.67 15.30 2.20
CA GLY A 301 1.34 15.55 2.75
C GLY A 301 0.82 16.95 2.51
N LYS A 302 1.12 17.55 1.35
CA LYS A 302 0.55 18.86 0.98
C LYS A 302 -0.97 18.79 0.89
N GLY A 303 -1.63 19.79 1.48
CA GLY A 303 -3.08 19.79 1.58
C GLY A 303 -3.64 18.75 2.56
N PHE A 304 -2.82 18.27 3.50
CA PHE A 304 -3.30 17.42 4.60
C PHE A 304 -4.33 18.16 5.46
N TYR A 305 -4.07 19.43 5.75
CA TYR A 305 -5.01 20.30 6.45
C TYR A 305 -5.92 21.06 5.48
N THR A 306 -7.16 21.31 5.91
CA THR A 306 -8.18 22.02 5.10
C THR A 306 -7.97 23.53 5.04
N ASP A 307 -7.17 24.10 5.93
CA ASP A 307 -6.95 25.54 6.07
C ASP A 307 -5.68 26.06 5.39
N ASN A 308 -4.81 25.16 4.91
CA ASN A 308 -3.60 25.50 4.16
C ASN A 308 -3.21 24.38 3.21
N ASN A 309 -2.26 24.67 2.30
CA ASN A 309 -1.71 23.72 1.33
C ASN A 309 -0.29 23.27 1.69
N ASP A 310 0.19 23.59 2.89
CA ASP A 310 1.51 23.18 3.35
C ASP A 310 1.54 21.68 3.62
N GLY A 311 2.72 21.09 3.51
CA GLY A 311 2.93 19.68 3.88
C GLY A 311 3.09 19.50 5.37
N ILE A 312 2.98 18.24 5.78
CA ILE A 312 3.20 17.84 7.19
C ILE A 312 4.67 17.62 7.53
N ARG A 313 5.53 17.35 6.52
CA ARG A 313 6.98 17.21 6.65
C ARG A 313 7.66 17.84 5.44
N ARG A 314 8.90 18.34 5.63
CA ARG A 314 9.61 19.07 4.57
C ARG A 314 11.12 18.87 4.62
N TYR A 315 11.73 18.54 3.47
CA TYR A 315 13.13 18.11 3.34
C TYR A 315 14.04 19.11 2.62
N ASP A 316 13.51 20.17 1.98
CA ASP A 316 14.27 21.25 1.32
C ASP A 316 14.62 22.43 2.25
N GLN A 317 14.54 22.20 3.55
CA GLN A 317 14.93 23.14 4.60
C GLN A 317 16.28 22.75 5.21
N GLU A 318 16.68 23.44 6.29
CA GLU A 318 17.89 23.06 7.02
C GLU A 318 17.78 21.60 7.50
N PRO A 319 18.76 20.74 7.11
CA PRO A 319 18.65 19.30 7.38
C PRO A 319 18.74 19.03 8.88
N LYS A 320 17.91 18.11 9.36
CA LYS A 320 17.99 17.58 10.72
C LYS A 320 19.21 16.67 10.86
N VAL A 321 19.89 16.73 12.00
CA VAL A 321 21.18 16.07 12.27
C VAL A 321 21.05 15.05 13.42
N TYR A 322 21.63 13.88 13.23
CA TYR A 322 21.72 12.86 14.26
C TYR A 322 23.00 13.06 15.10
N PRO A 323 22.96 12.95 16.44
CA PRO A 323 21.79 12.70 17.30
C PRO A 323 21.13 13.99 17.83
N GLU A 324 21.58 15.18 17.43
CA GLU A 324 21.25 16.48 18.02
C GLU A 324 19.76 16.80 17.91
N ASP A 325 19.11 16.41 16.79
CA ASP A 325 17.71 16.72 16.50
C ASP A 325 16.73 15.58 16.85
N LEU A 326 17.20 14.55 17.59
CA LEU A 326 16.30 13.51 18.10
C LEU A 326 15.35 14.10 19.17
N VAL A 327 14.04 13.89 18.96
CA VAL A 327 12.99 14.33 19.89
C VAL A 327 12.23 13.15 20.52
N GLY A 328 12.46 11.91 20.03
CA GLY A 328 11.83 10.69 20.53
C GLY A 328 10.42 10.44 19.97
N GLU A 329 10.05 11.15 18.89
CA GLU A 329 8.83 10.92 18.12
C GLU A 329 9.21 10.36 16.74
N VAL A 330 8.59 9.25 16.33
CA VAL A 330 9.06 8.44 15.20
C VAL A 330 9.03 9.17 13.85
N HIS A 331 8.02 10.02 13.60
CA HIS A 331 7.94 10.77 12.35
C HIS A 331 8.98 11.91 12.32
N ALA A 332 9.07 12.68 13.42
CA ALA A 332 10.03 13.78 13.53
C ALA A 332 11.49 13.27 13.49
N ASP A 333 11.77 12.13 14.13
CA ASP A 333 13.08 11.49 14.10
C ASP A 333 13.36 10.83 12.74
N GLY A 334 12.31 10.38 12.03
CA GLY A 334 12.37 9.84 10.66
C GLY A 334 12.81 10.85 9.61
N GLU A 335 12.53 12.14 9.84
CA GLU A 335 12.97 13.19 8.94
C GLU A 335 14.49 13.29 8.83
N ILE A 336 15.25 12.85 9.85
CA ILE A 336 16.72 12.86 9.82
C ILE A 336 17.24 11.96 8.70
N ILE A 337 16.74 10.72 8.60
CA ILE A 337 17.20 9.77 7.57
C ILE A 337 16.64 10.11 6.19
N CYS A 338 15.39 10.54 6.09
CA CYS A 338 14.83 10.95 4.81
C CYS A 338 15.50 12.21 4.27
N GLY A 339 15.80 13.19 5.11
CA GLY A 339 16.55 14.40 4.74
C GLY A 339 17.95 14.07 4.21
N ALA A 340 18.66 13.14 4.83
CA ALA A 340 19.96 12.68 4.34
C ALA A 340 19.87 12.04 2.94
N TRP A 341 18.79 11.30 2.66
CA TRP A 341 18.53 10.75 1.33
C TRP A 341 18.10 11.83 0.33
N TYR A 342 17.32 12.82 0.74
CA TYR A 342 16.96 13.95 -0.08
C TYR A 342 18.21 14.74 -0.54
N ASP A 343 19.10 15.06 0.38
CA ASP A 343 20.39 15.70 0.05
C ASP A 343 21.24 14.83 -0.89
N THR A 344 21.23 13.52 -0.69
CA THR A 344 21.92 12.56 -1.57
C THR A 344 21.33 12.59 -2.97
N HIS A 345 20.01 12.61 -3.10
CA HIS A 345 19.30 12.73 -4.39
C HIS A 345 19.70 14.02 -5.12
N LEU A 346 19.71 15.17 -4.43
CA LEU A 346 20.13 16.44 -5.02
C LEU A 346 21.59 16.44 -5.50
N LEU A 347 22.47 15.65 -4.86
CA LEU A 347 23.88 15.57 -5.23
C LEU A 347 24.15 14.62 -6.40
N LEU A 348 23.31 13.61 -6.58
CA LEU A 348 23.51 12.59 -7.61
C LEU A 348 22.74 12.88 -8.91
N GLY A 349 21.71 13.68 -8.86
CA GLY A 349 20.85 14.11 -9.99
C GLY A 349 19.73 13.14 -10.24
#